data_bfeccf940fc794db0c9f7c3b353b0186
#
_entry.id   bfeccf940fc794db0c9f7c3b353b0186
#
_cell.length_a   1.000
_cell.length_b   1.000
_cell.length_c   1.000
_cell.angle_alpha   90.00
_cell.angle_beta   90.00
_cell.angle_gamma   90.00
#
_symmetry.space_group_name_H-M   'P 1'
#
loop_
_entity.id
_entity.type
_entity.pdbx_description
1 polymer ?
#
loop_
_entity_poly.entity_id
_entity_poly.type
_entity_poly.pdbx_seq_one_letter_code
_entity_poly.pdbx_strand_id
1 'polypeptide(L)'
;MIQRYSNFVGFPILIEGKRVNEVEALWLKNKSEITDEEYKAFYQFACKGFDDPTYRLHFSADAPITINALIFTPGENPEKTGFGKVDGGVALYCKKVLIDPEPKGLLPEWLRFVKGVVDSADLPLNISRETMQDSALVRKLNGVITKRIIKM
;
A
#
# COMPACT_ATOMS: atom_id res chain seq x y z
N MET A 1 -1.44 -18.10 5.23
CA MET A 1 -0.46 -17.66 4.19
C MET A 1 -1.15 -17.04 2.98
N ILE A 2 -2.03 -17.74 2.30
CA ILE A 2 -2.70 -17.23 1.07
C ILE A 2 -3.43 -15.91 1.30
N GLN A 3 -4.21 -15.77 2.36
CA GLN A 3 -4.89 -14.52 2.70
C GLN A 3 -3.93 -13.32 2.85
N ARG A 4 -2.73 -13.55 3.37
CA ARG A 4 -1.75 -12.48 3.59
C ARG A 4 -1.17 -11.91 2.29
N TYR A 5 -0.91 -12.79 1.32
CA TYR A 5 -0.18 -12.41 0.10
C TYR A 5 -1.08 -12.22 -1.12
N SER A 6 -2.25 -12.83 -1.12
CA SER A 6 -3.11 -12.95 -2.30
C SER A 6 -4.55 -12.47 -2.07
N ASN A 7 -4.80 -11.68 -1.03
CA ASN A 7 -6.14 -11.18 -0.70
C ASN A 7 -6.77 -10.37 -1.84
N PHE A 8 -5.95 -9.67 -2.62
CA PHE A 8 -6.39 -8.75 -3.66
C PHE A 8 -6.31 -9.33 -5.07
N VAL A 9 -5.98 -10.60 -5.20
CA VAL A 9 -5.95 -11.29 -6.51
C VAL A 9 -7.35 -11.35 -7.10
N GLY A 10 -7.47 -10.96 -8.38
CA GLY A 10 -8.77 -10.83 -9.06
C GLY A 10 -9.53 -12.13 -9.31
N PHE A 11 -8.90 -13.29 -9.05
CA PHE A 11 -9.52 -14.60 -9.16
C PHE A 11 -9.89 -15.15 -7.79
N PRO A 12 -11.04 -15.83 -7.63
CA PRO A 12 -11.39 -16.46 -6.37
C PRO A 12 -10.39 -17.58 -6.03
N ILE A 13 -9.77 -17.49 -4.88
CA ILE A 13 -8.93 -18.55 -4.34
C ILE A 13 -9.78 -19.33 -3.32
N LEU A 14 -10.00 -20.60 -3.59
CA LEU A 14 -10.80 -21.49 -2.76
C LEU A 14 -9.89 -22.47 -2.03
N ILE A 15 -10.07 -22.59 -0.72
CA ILE A 15 -9.46 -23.63 0.10
C ILE A 15 -10.60 -24.39 0.77
N GLU A 16 -10.66 -25.71 0.53
CA GLU A 16 -11.73 -26.57 1.06
C GLU A 16 -13.14 -26.01 0.74
N GLY A 17 -13.31 -25.42 -0.45
CA GLY A 17 -14.57 -24.85 -0.91
C GLY A 17 -14.92 -23.48 -0.33
N LYS A 18 -14.07 -22.90 0.51
CA LYS A 18 -14.26 -21.56 1.06
C LYS A 18 -13.37 -20.55 0.33
N ARG A 19 -13.95 -19.42 -0.09
CA ARG A 19 -13.22 -18.32 -0.67
C ARG A 19 -12.37 -17.63 0.42
N VAL A 20 -11.08 -17.48 0.17
CA VAL A 20 -10.13 -16.90 1.12
C VAL A 20 -9.61 -15.52 0.72
N ASN A 21 -9.84 -15.08 -0.53
CA ASN A 21 -9.49 -13.75 -1.01
C ASN A 21 -10.77 -12.96 -1.34
N GLU A 22 -11.22 -12.10 -0.44
CA GLU A 22 -12.51 -11.41 -0.57
C GLU A 22 -12.40 -9.90 -0.79
N VAL A 23 -11.20 -9.34 -0.70
CA VAL A 23 -11.01 -7.89 -0.70
C VAL A 23 -10.63 -7.38 -2.09
N GLU A 24 -11.35 -6.36 -2.56
CA GLU A 24 -11.03 -5.71 -3.82
C GLU A 24 -9.79 -4.80 -3.69
N ALA A 25 -8.98 -4.78 -4.75
CA ALA A 25 -7.83 -3.89 -4.85
C ALA A 25 -8.29 -2.46 -5.21
N LEU A 26 -8.69 -1.67 -4.22
CA LEU A 26 -9.21 -0.31 -4.45
C LEU A 26 -8.23 0.61 -5.16
N TRP A 27 -6.92 0.41 -4.98
CA TRP A 27 -5.90 1.24 -5.63
C TRP A 27 -5.86 1.11 -7.15
N LEU A 28 -6.52 0.09 -7.71
CA LEU A 28 -6.63 -0.14 -9.15
C LEU A 28 -7.94 0.39 -9.75
N LYS A 29 -8.93 0.74 -8.92
CA LYS A 29 -10.20 1.32 -9.34
C LYS A 29 -10.06 2.81 -9.67
N ASN A 30 -10.97 3.33 -10.49
CA ASN A 30 -11.11 4.75 -10.69
C ASN A 30 -11.60 5.44 -9.41
N LYS A 31 -11.03 6.59 -9.09
CA LYS A 31 -11.44 7.38 -7.91
C LYS A 31 -12.93 7.73 -7.89
N SER A 32 -13.53 7.93 -9.07
CA SER A 32 -14.92 8.28 -9.21
C SER A 32 -15.90 7.14 -8.89
N GLU A 33 -15.41 5.91 -8.86
CA GLU A 33 -16.21 4.70 -8.60
C GLU A 33 -16.13 4.24 -7.14
N ILE A 34 -15.30 4.89 -6.33
CA ILE A 34 -15.05 4.48 -4.95
C ILE A 34 -15.72 5.47 -4.01
N THR A 35 -16.54 4.97 -3.09
CA THR A 35 -17.18 5.76 -2.05
C THR A 35 -16.24 6.02 -0.87
N ASP A 36 -16.56 7.02 -0.05
CA ASP A 36 -15.76 7.32 1.15
C ASP A 36 -15.81 6.20 2.17
N GLU A 37 -16.92 5.48 2.24
CA GLU A 37 -17.10 4.30 3.09
C GLU A 37 -16.18 3.16 2.65
N GLU A 38 -16.03 2.92 1.35
CA GLU A 38 -15.11 1.91 0.82
C GLU A 38 -13.66 2.26 1.14
N TYR A 39 -13.26 3.52 1.01
CA TYR A 39 -11.93 3.98 1.42
C TYR A 39 -11.68 3.80 2.92
N LYS A 40 -12.68 4.12 3.75
CA LYS A 40 -12.58 3.96 5.20
C LYS A 40 -12.47 2.48 5.59
N ALA A 41 -13.31 1.63 5.02
CA ALA A 41 -13.26 0.20 5.24
C ALA A 41 -11.91 -0.41 4.83
N PHE A 42 -11.38 0.04 3.69
CA PHE A 42 -10.05 -0.37 3.24
C PHE A 42 -8.95 0.09 4.20
N TYR A 43 -9.00 1.32 4.68
CA TYR A 43 -8.04 1.85 5.65
C TYR A 43 -8.04 1.02 6.94
N GLN A 44 -9.21 0.71 7.47
CA GLN A 44 -9.35 -0.12 8.67
C GLN A 44 -8.83 -1.54 8.45
N PHE A 45 -9.13 -2.13 7.30
CA PHE A 45 -8.75 -3.50 6.98
C PHE A 45 -7.26 -3.63 6.64
N ALA A 46 -6.77 -2.86 5.66
CA ALA A 46 -5.43 -3.02 5.10
C ALA A 46 -4.35 -2.32 5.92
N CYS A 47 -4.68 -1.17 6.49
CA CYS A 47 -3.75 -0.34 7.23
C CYS A 47 -3.90 -0.51 8.75
N LYS A 48 -4.88 -1.32 9.20
CA LYS A 48 -5.21 -1.50 10.62
C LYS A 48 -5.40 -0.16 11.36
N GLY A 49 -5.98 0.82 10.66
CA GLY A 49 -6.30 2.13 11.21
C GLY A 49 -7.50 2.04 12.15
N PHE A 50 -7.39 2.60 13.34
CA PHE A 50 -8.49 2.70 14.31
C PHE A 50 -9.15 4.07 14.29
N ASP A 51 -8.51 5.03 13.63
CA ASP A 51 -8.93 6.43 13.47
C ASP A 51 -9.46 6.69 12.06
N ASP A 52 -10.01 7.86 11.85
CA ASP A 52 -10.36 8.32 10.52
C ASP A 52 -9.13 8.98 9.87
N PRO A 53 -8.78 8.61 8.62
CA PRO A 53 -7.65 9.22 7.96
C PRO A 53 -7.94 10.70 7.65
N THR A 54 -7.00 11.58 7.97
CA THR A 54 -7.10 13.01 7.69
C THR A 54 -7.01 13.31 6.20
N TYR A 55 -6.10 12.63 5.53
CA TYR A 55 -5.85 12.80 4.10
C TYR A 55 -5.75 11.44 3.41
N ARG A 56 -6.15 11.47 2.15
CA ARG A 56 -6.13 10.32 1.26
C ARG A 56 -5.51 10.71 -0.07
N LEU A 57 -4.51 9.96 -0.49
CA LEU A 57 -3.87 10.12 -1.79
C LEU A 57 -4.08 8.85 -2.61
N HIS A 58 -4.91 8.94 -3.63
CA HIS A 58 -5.10 7.88 -4.61
C HIS A 58 -4.61 8.37 -5.96
N PHE A 59 -3.57 7.76 -6.52
CA PHE A 59 -3.05 8.11 -7.82
C PHE A 59 -2.54 6.91 -8.61
N SER A 60 -2.53 7.07 -9.93
CA SER A 60 -1.85 6.15 -10.84
C SER A 60 -0.94 6.95 -11.77
N ALA A 61 0.15 6.33 -12.20
CA ALA A 61 1.08 6.87 -13.17
C ALA A 61 1.67 5.75 -14.03
N ASP A 62 1.93 6.02 -15.30
CA ASP A 62 2.49 5.04 -16.23
C ASP A 62 3.97 5.33 -16.55
N ALA A 63 4.44 6.53 -16.28
CA ALA A 63 5.82 6.93 -16.51
C ALA A 63 6.36 7.75 -15.31
N PRO A 64 7.65 7.59 -14.95
CA PRO A 64 8.68 6.74 -15.56
C PRO A 64 8.53 5.25 -15.28
N ILE A 65 7.61 4.87 -14.39
CA ILE A 65 7.25 3.49 -14.03
C ILE A 65 5.74 3.40 -13.81
N THR A 66 5.18 2.23 -14.07
CA THR A 66 3.78 1.96 -13.77
C THR A 66 3.59 1.84 -12.27
N ILE A 67 2.78 2.71 -11.69
CA ILE A 67 2.51 2.77 -10.26
C ILE A 67 1.04 3.07 -9.99
N ASN A 68 0.46 2.33 -9.09
CA ASN A 68 -0.85 2.62 -8.51
C ASN A 68 -0.69 2.70 -6.99
N ALA A 69 -1.13 3.78 -6.38
CA ALA A 69 -0.95 3.99 -4.96
C ALA A 69 -2.21 4.50 -4.29
N LEU A 70 -2.50 3.94 -3.14
CA LEU A 70 -3.53 4.39 -2.23
C LEU A 70 -2.91 4.57 -0.85
N ILE A 71 -2.73 5.82 -0.46
CA ILE A 71 -1.98 6.23 0.72
C ILE A 71 -2.88 7.05 1.62
N PHE A 72 -2.80 6.81 2.91
CA PHE A 72 -3.56 7.49 3.94
C PHE A 72 -2.65 8.16 4.96
N THR A 73 -3.03 9.34 5.40
CA THR A 73 -2.41 9.99 6.55
C THR A 73 -3.35 9.83 7.74
N PRO A 74 -2.90 9.19 8.84
CA PRO A 74 -3.72 9.04 10.04
C PRO A 74 -4.14 10.38 10.62
N GLY A 75 -5.29 10.43 11.27
CA GLY A 75 -5.81 11.63 11.91
C GLY A 75 -5.01 12.03 13.14
N GLU A 76 -4.55 11.05 13.89
CA GLU A 76 -3.66 11.26 15.03
C GLU A 76 -2.25 10.76 14.71
N ASN A 77 -1.26 11.54 15.13
CA ASN A 77 0.12 11.07 15.05
C ASN A 77 0.34 10.01 16.14
N PRO A 78 0.47 8.72 15.76
CA PRO A 78 0.61 7.65 16.74
C PRO A 78 1.91 7.77 17.58
N GLU A 79 2.88 8.55 17.13
CA GLU A 79 4.10 8.81 17.89
C GLU A 79 3.86 9.72 19.10
N LYS A 80 2.81 10.57 19.06
CA LYS A 80 2.44 11.42 20.22
C LYS A 80 1.80 10.66 21.36
N THR A 81 1.24 9.49 21.09
CA THR A 81 0.59 8.67 22.11
C THR A 81 1.55 7.77 22.91
N GLY A 82 2.85 7.81 22.62
CA GLY A 82 3.87 7.10 23.39
C GLY A 82 3.90 5.58 23.24
N PHE A 83 3.14 5.02 22.34
CA PHE A 83 3.07 3.57 22.07
C PHE A 83 4.18 3.06 21.12
N GLY A 84 5.38 3.54 21.22
CA GLY A 84 6.53 2.97 20.52
C GLY A 84 6.47 3.02 18.98
N LYS A 85 7.22 2.15 18.33
CA LYS A 85 7.24 2.06 16.88
C LYS A 85 5.86 1.67 16.34
N VAL A 86 5.31 2.52 15.49
CA VAL A 86 4.08 2.20 14.78
C VAL A 86 4.42 1.14 13.74
N ASP A 87 3.96 -0.07 13.98
CA ASP A 87 3.98 -1.11 12.97
C ASP A 87 3.01 -0.72 11.84
N GLY A 88 3.52 -0.68 10.66
CA GLY A 88 2.72 -0.44 9.47
C GLY A 88 3.06 0.85 8.78
N GLY A 89 3.69 0.71 7.67
CA GLY A 89 3.94 1.73 6.67
C GLY A 89 3.12 1.46 5.43
N VAL A 90 3.71 1.76 4.29
CA VAL A 90 3.14 1.49 2.98
C VAL A 90 3.64 0.14 2.50
N ALA A 91 2.71 -0.79 2.26
CA ALA A 91 3.03 -2.10 1.74
C ALA A 91 3.27 -2.06 0.22
N LEU A 92 4.20 -2.87 -0.26
CA LEU A 92 4.55 -2.96 -1.67
C LEU A 92 3.93 -4.21 -2.30
N TYR A 93 3.17 -3.98 -3.37
CA TYR A 93 2.55 -5.02 -4.18
C TYR A 93 3.10 -5.02 -5.61
N CYS A 94 2.99 -6.15 -6.26
CA CYS A 94 3.17 -6.29 -7.70
C CYS A 94 2.00 -7.07 -8.28
N LYS A 95 1.23 -6.45 -9.17
CA LYS A 95 0.04 -7.07 -9.79
C LYS A 95 -0.89 -7.71 -8.75
N LYS A 96 -1.21 -7.00 -7.68
CA LYS A 96 -2.07 -7.40 -6.55
C LYS A 96 -1.47 -8.48 -5.62
N VAL A 97 -0.22 -8.88 -5.82
CA VAL A 97 0.48 -9.82 -4.93
C VAL A 97 1.39 -9.06 -3.99
N LEU A 98 1.28 -9.33 -2.68
CA LEU A 98 2.13 -8.71 -1.67
C LEU A 98 3.59 -9.17 -1.85
N ILE A 99 4.47 -8.19 -2.06
CA ILE A 99 5.91 -8.42 -2.18
C ILE A 99 6.60 -8.16 -0.83
N ASP A 100 6.35 -7.01 -0.24
CA ASP A 100 6.90 -6.63 1.05
C ASP A 100 5.89 -5.81 1.86
N PRO A 101 5.52 -6.25 3.06
CA PRO A 101 4.60 -5.48 3.92
C PRO A 101 5.22 -4.21 4.50
N GLU A 102 6.55 -4.14 4.58
CA GLU A 102 7.30 -3.02 5.14
C GLU A 102 8.59 -2.76 4.35
N PRO A 103 8.50 -2.30 3.09
CA PRO A 103 9.68 -2.10 2.26
C PRO A 103 10.56 -0.98 2.80
N LYS A 104 11.78 -1.30 3.14
CA LYS A 104 12.78 -0.30 3.54
C LYS A 104 13.14 0.58 2.36
N GLY A 105 13.19 1.89 2.58
CA GLY A 105 13.59 2.85 1.57
C GLY A 105 12.49 3.27 0.58
N LEU A 106 11.28 2.73 0.69
CA LEU A 106 10.16 3.16 -0.14
C LEU A 106 9.67 4.56 0.21
N LEU A 107 9.72 4.91 1.49
CA LEU A 107 9.41 6.24 2.00
C LEU A 107 10.59 6.79 2.80
N PRO A 108 10.78 8.12 2.82
CA PRO A 108 11.70 8.75 3.76
C PRO A 108 11.23 8.55 5.22
N GLU A 109 12.16 8.53 6.16
CA GLU A 109 11.85 8.28 7.57
C GLU A 109 10.82 9.26 8.16
N TRP A 110 10.81 10.50 7.72
CA TRP A 110 9.85 11.50 8.17
C TRP A 110 8.41 11.26 7.68
N LEU A 111 8.20 10.34 6.71
CA LEU A 111 6.89 9.89 6.25
C LEU A 111 6.46 8.52 6.80
N ARG A 112 7.17 7.98 7.78
CA ARG A 112 6.88 6.65 8.35
C ARG A 112 5.49 6.50 8.98
N PHE A 113 4.85 7.60 9.34
CA PHE A 113 3.48 7.61 9.86
C PHE A 113 2.41 7.35 8.80
N VAL A 114 2.75 7.48 7.54
CA VAL A 114 1.85 7.27 6.40
C VAL A 114 1.60 5.78 6.21
N LYS A 115 0.36 5.43 5.95
CA LYS A 115 -0.07 4.03 5.74
C LYS A 115 -0.70 3.87 4.36
N GLY A 116 -0.66 2.67 3.81
CA GLY A 116 -1.31 2.40 2.54
C GLY A 116 -0.68 1.28 1.73
N VAL A 117 -0.92 1.36 0.43
CA VAL A 117 -0.50 0.36 -0.54
C VAL A 117 0.10 1.04 -1.76
N VAL A 118 1.18 0.49 -2.25
CA VAL A 118 1.79 0.82 -3.54
C VAL A 118 1.89 -0.45 -4.37
N ASP A 119 1.35 -0.42 -5.57
CA ASP A 119 1.42 -1.53 -6.53
C ASP A 119 2.16 -1.07 -7.78
N SER A 120 3.20 -1.78 -8.17
CA SER A 120 3.94 -1.53 -9.40
C SER A 120 4.08 -2.79 -10.22
N ALA A 121 3.58 -2.74 -11.45
CA ALA A 121 3.69 -3.85 -12.40
C ALA A 121 5.11 -4.06 -12.93
N ASP A 122 5.97 -3.07 -12.80
CA ASP A 122 7.37 -3.12 -13.26
C ASP A 122 8.31 -3.83 -12.28
N LEU A 123 7.82 -4.21 -11.10
CA LEU A 123 8.59 -4.99 -10.15
C LEU A 123 8.76 -6.44 -10.64
N PRO A 124 9.99 -6.96 -10.71
CA PRO A 124 10.18 -8.37 -11.00
C PRO A 124 9.73 -9.22 -9.81
N LEU A 125 8.86 -10.20 -10.07
CA LEU A 125 8.28 -11.09 -9.05
C LEU A 125 9.30 -12.05 -8.42
N ASN A 126 10.46 -12.23 -9.06
CA ASN A 126 11.52 -13.15 -8.65
C ASN A 126 12.63 -12.48 -7.82
N ILE A 127 12.50 -11.21 -7.49
CA ILE A 127 13.49 -10.52 -6.65
C ILE A 127 13.28 -10.89 -5.18
N SER A 128 14.38 -11.26 -4.50
CA SER A 128 14.39 -11.41 -3.05
C SER A 128 14.20 -10.06 -2.36
N ARG A 129 13.62 -10.04 -1.17
CA ARG A 129 13.45 -8.82 -0.36
C ARG A 129 14.76 -8.07 -0.13
N GLU A 130 15.85 -8.78 0.06
CA GLU A 130 17.21 -8.22 0.28
C GLU A 130 17.69 -7.45 -0.94
N THR A 131 17.49 -7.98 -2.15
CA THR A 131 17.89 -7.34 -3.40
C THR A 131 17.00 -6.13 -3.73
N MET A 132 15.75 -6.13 -3.27
CA MET A 132 14.80 -5.05 -3.52
C MET A 132 15.12 -3.78 -2.75
N GLN A 133 15.70 -3.89 -1.54
CA GLN A 133 16.02 -2.74 -0.68
C GLN A 133 17.01 -1.76 -1.32
N ASP A 134 17.93 -2.27 -2.14
CA ASP A 134 18.96 -1.48 -2.82
C ASP A 134 18.66 -1.22 -4.30
N SER A 135 17.48 -1.61 -4.79
CA SER A 135 17.17 -1.49 -6.20
C SER A 135 16.94 -0.03 -6.63
N ALA A 136 17.41 0.30 -7.83
CA ALA A 136 17.13 1.59 -8.45
C ALA A 136 15.62 1.84 -8.63
N LEU A 137 14.82 0.79 -8.73
CA LEU A 137 13.38 0.84 -8.84
C LEU A 137 12.73 1.35 -7.56
N VAL A 138 13.13 0.86 -6.38
CA VAL A 138 12.62 1.34 -5.08
C VAL A 138 12.95 2.82 -4.89
N ARG A 139 14.14 3.27 -5.30
CA ARG A 139 14.51 4.70 -5.28
C ARG A 139 13.63 5.55 -6.19
N LYS A 140 13.30 5.06 -7.38
CA LYS A 140 12.36 5.75 -8.29
C LYS A 140 10.96 5.82 -7.69
N LEU A 141 10.48 4.73 -7.12
CA LEU A 141 9.19 4.68 -6.41
C LEU A 141 9.15 5.70 -5.27
N ASN A 142 10.19 5.71 -4.43
CA ASN A 142 10.35 6.69 -3.36
C ASN A 142 10.23 8.13 -3.88
N GLY A 143 10.97 8.47 -4.93
CA GLY A 143 10.95 9.81 -5.51
C GLY A 143 9.57 10.22 -6.03
N VAL A 144 8.86 9.33 -6.70
CA VAL A 144 7.51 9.60 -7.23
C VAL A 144 6.50 9.77 -6.10
N ILE A 145 6.49 8.84 -5.15
CA ILE A 145 5.54 8.84 -4.03
C ILE A 145 5.76 10.08 -3.15
N THR A 146 7.00 10.36 -2.77
CA THR A 146 7.34 11.52 -1.94
C THR A 146 6.91 12.83 -2.59
N LYS A 147 7.19 13.01 -3.88
CA LYS A 147 6.74 14.21 -4.61
C LYS A 147 5.21 14.35 -4.65
N ARG A 148 4.49 13.26 -4.75
CA ARG A 148 3.03 13.28 -4.75
C ARG A 148 2.46 13.63 -3.38
N ILE A 149 3.04 13.08 -2.30
CA ILE A 149 2.62 13.37 -0.94
C ILE A 149 2.89 14.84 -0.59
N ILE A 150 4.03 15.40 -0.97
CA ILE A 150 4.36 16.81 -0.72
C ILE A 150 3.44 17.76 -1.47
N LYS A 151 2.91 17.35 -2.63
CA LYS A 151 1.98 18.18 -3.41
C LYS A 151 0.51 18.03 -2.99
N MET A 152 0.25 17.17 -2.05
CA MET A 152 -1.09 16.93 -1.52
C MET A 152 -1.57 18.10 -0.66
#